data_1ac218ba18feefff0848e8d3ffff9ae2
#
_entry.id   1ac218ba18feefff0848e8d3ffff9ae2
#
_cell.length_a   1.000
_cell.length_b   1.000
_cell.length_c   1.000
_cell.angle_alpha   90.00
_cell.angle_beta   90.00
_cell.angle_gamma   90.00
#
_symmetry.space_group_name_H-M   'P 1'
#
loop_
_entity.id
_entity.type
_entity.pdbx_description
1 polymer ?
#
loop_
_entity_poly.entity_id
_entity_poly.type
_entity_poly.pdbx_seq_one_letter_code
_entity_poly.pdbx_strand_id
1 'polypeptide(L)'
;MEEKKKIDRLSIIRNLIIIAFVVIFIKILYITTFKYDHYTQLAENKTYKELAIKAPRGEIRDRYGRLLAGNKNLFTVQVSGDGIKKKDSNGNSMANDICLKLINLLDKNNEEYTDEFPIYIENGKYYYTFDKNIREYKNDNEIPQELDAKESFYYLVDKLISEGILSESDRDLEPSKLQKKLNENGYYPPILVSKWLFTEQKNKQDWLESYGIKEANISAKKAFYELRNSKSYQIDKSLDDEDARKILVVRDLIKSQGYSQYNPVTIAKDISQKTISQLEESAIQLPGVSVAVEPVRYYPNSTLASHILGHMGKMPSGQEDTYLNREEGKKYSKGDTVGISGIEKSYEEQLKGIDGYKKVQVDALGRITKELEVSEPMSGDTVYLSIDKDLQEDTEKALKGVLQALRVGGTYKSIYGDKSFSSPAKNAASGAVIAIDAKTGDVLSMASYPNYDPNKFVNGISYEDYEALQPKNKNDVLAPNPQVNLATQGVFQPGSTFKMVTGMAAIDKGLSPNYAIQDPGVIRLGGPKSRPFADLIWHKSRSNHGYTDLYKAIQESCNIYFYTIGTGKNYIGGKDPDVKVGA
;
A
#
# COMPACT_ATOMS: atom_id res chain seq x y z
N MET A 1 14.60 95.42 -7.52
CA MET A 1 13.48 94.83 -8.27
C MET A 1 13.92 93.47 -8.75
N GLU A 2 13.54 92.42 -8.05
CA GLU A 2 13.81 91.03 -8.46
C GLU A 2 12.75 90.58 -9.47
N GLU A 3 13.18 90.32 -10.68
CA GLU A 3 12.31 89.71 -11.70
C GLU A 3 11.92 88.30 -11.26
N LYS A 4 10.64 88.09 -10.93
CA LYS A 4 10.04 86.81 -10.74
C LYS A 4 10.08 86.02 -12.07
N LYS A 5 11.03 85.08 -12.24
CA LYS A 5 11.04 84.14 -13.35
C LYS A 5 9.70 83.42 -13.43
N LYS A 6 8.92 83.68 -14.48
CA LYS A 6 7.70 82.92 -14.82
C LYS A 6 8.11 81.47 -15.06
N ILE A 7 7.64 80.59 -14.22
CA ILE A 7 7.84 79.13 -14.39
C ILE A 7 7.07 78.72 -15.65
N ASP A 8 7.80 78.32 -16.67
CA ASP A 8 7.22 77.83 -17.92
C ASP A 8 6.60 76.43 -17.65
N ARG A 9 5.26 76.36 -17.61
CA ARG A 9 4.49 75.11 -17.33
C ARG A 9 4.79 74.02 -18.34
N LEU A 10 5.09 74.35 -19.61
CA LEU A 10 5.47 73.42 -20.64
C LEU A 10 6.83 72.76 -20.37
N SER A 11 7.80 73.53 -19.83
CA SER A 11 9.10 73.03 -19.42
C SER A 11 8.97 72.02 -18.23
N ILE A 12 8.04 72.24 -17.30
CA ILE A 12 7.77 71.30 -16.20
C ILE A 12 7.20 70.02 -16.75
N ILE A 13 6.21 70.08 -17.63
CA ILE A 13 5.59 68.87 -18.24
C ILE A 13 6.63 68.14 -19.06
N ARG A 14 7.43 68.79 -19.87
CA ARG A 14 8.53 68.18 -20.63
C ARG A 14 9.52 67.42 -19.71
N ASN A 15 9.94 68.05 -18.61
CA ASN A 15 10.90 67.48 -17.67
C ASN A 15 10.29 66.29 -16.93
N LEU A 16 9.01 66.34 -16.56
CA LEU A 16 8.30 65.19 -15.99
C LEU A 16 8.22 63.95 -16.96
N ILE A 17 7.96 64.24 -18.24
CA ILE A 17 7.96 63.18 -19.27
C ILE A 17 9.37 62.63 -19.44
N ILE A 18 10.42 63.43 -19.47
CA ILE A 18 11.81 62.96 -19.56
C ILE A 18 12.16 62.08 -18.33
N ILE A 19 11.81 62.52 -17.13
CA ILE A 19 12.04 61.78 -15.90
C ILE A 19 11.30 60.41 -15.97
N ALA A 20 10.04 60.39 -16.42
CA ALA A 20 9.29 59.16 -16.59
C ALA A 20 9.97 58.17 -17.56
N PHE A 21 10.46 58.69 -18.71
CA PHE A 21 11.23 57.88 -19.67
C PHE A 21 12.55 57.37 -19.08
N VAL A 22 13.28 58.18 -18.32
CA VAL A 22 14.51 57.76 -17.65
C VAL A 22 14.24 56.65 -16.62
N VAL A 23 13.16 56.77 -15.84
CA VAL A 23 12.76 55.73 -14.88
C VAL A 23 12.39 54.43 -15.60
N ILE A 24 11.64 54.49 -16.69
CA ILE A 24 11.30 53.33 -17.51
C ILE A 24 12.57 52.72 -18.10
N PHE A 25 13.48 53.53 -18.64
CA PHE A 25 14.74 53.07 -19.21
C PHE A 25 15.62 52.34 -18.17
N ILE A 26 15.78 52.94 -16.98
CA ILE A 26 16.52 52.32 -15.87
C ILE A 26 15.86 51.01 -15.47
N LYS A 27 14.51 50.96 -15.41
CA LYS A 27 13.79 49.74 -15.08
C LYS A 27 13.98 48.62 -16.13
N ILE A 28 13.95 48.99 -17.42
CA ILE A 28 14.22 48.08 -18.52
C ILE A 28 15.66 47.56 -18.43
N LEU A 29 16.64 48.47 -18.24
CA LEU A 29 18.05 48.10 -18.09
C LEU A 29 18.26 47.17 -16.89
N TYR A 30 17.61 47.41 -15.77
CA TYR A 30 17.65 46.54 -14.59
C TYR A 30 17.10 45.17 -14.90
N ILE A 31 15.95 45.06 -15.57
CA ILE A 31 15.32 43.79 -15.93
C ILE A 31 16.19 43.02 -16.94
N THR A 32 16.73 43.71 -17.95
CA THR A 32 17.49 43.07 -19.04
C THR A 32 18.93 42.73 -18.66
N THR A 33 19.50 43.33 -17.61
CA THR A 33 20.89 43.10 -17.21
C THR A 33 20.98 42.30 -15.89
N PHE A 34 20.32 42.79 -14.83
CA PHE A 34 20.46 42.22 -13.50
C PHE A 34 19.44 41.10 -13.19
N LYS A 35 18.31 41.09 -13.90
CA LYS A 35 17.26 40.11 -13.75
C LYS A 35 17.06 39.24 -15.00
N TYR A 36 17.99 39.34 -15.96
CA TYR A 36 17.91 38.60 -17.23
C TYR A 36 17.69 37.10 -17.03
N ASP A 37 18.56 36.45 -16.27
CA ASP A 37 18.48 35.00 -16.02
C ASP A 37 17.16 34.63 -15.36
N HIS A 38 16.72 35.39 -14.38
CA HIS A 38 15.47 35.14 -13.68
C HIS A 38 14.25 35.24 -14.61
N TYR A 39 14.18 36.30 -15.44
CA TYR A 39 13.04 36.44 -16.36
C TYR A 39 13.13 35.50 -17.57
N THR A 40 14.34 35.16 -18.01
CA THR A 40 14.55 34.14 -19.04
C THR A 40 14.09 32.78 -18.53
N GLN A 41 14.48 32.33 -17.33
CA GLN A 41 13.98 31.10 -16.71
C GLN A 41 12.46 31.12 -16.56
N LEU A 42 11.86 32.24 -16.13
CA LEU A 42 10.41 32.36 -16.04
C LEU A 42 9.72 32.24 -17.41
N ALA A 43 10.31 32.80 -18.46
CA ALA A 43 9.78 32.69 -19.81
C ALA A 43 9.96 31.26 -20.37
N GLU A 44 11.13 30.68 -20.16
CA GLU A 44 11.42 29.30 -20.53
C GLU A 44 10.49 28.30 -19.82
N ASN A 45 10.30 28.43 -18.52
CA ASN A 45 9.40 27.59 -17.74
C ASN A 45 7.93 27.71 -18.16
N LYS A 46 7.53 28.83 -18.78
CA LYS A 46 6.19 28.99 -19.37
C LYS A 46 6.08 28.40 -20.77
N THR A 47 7.16 28.45 -21.54
CA THR A 47 7.18 28.06 -22.94
C THR A 47 7.57 26.60 -23.14
N TYR A 48 8.42 26.06 -22.26
CA TYR A 48 8.88 24.68 -22.31
C TYR A 48 8.30 23.88 -21.17
N LYS A 49 7.85 22.68 -21.46
CA LYS A 49 7.29 21.73 -20.49
C LYS A 49 7.99 20.40 -20.62
N GLU A 50 8.21 19.73 -19.50
CA GLU A 50 8.67 18.36 -19.46
C GLU A 50 7.49 17.46 -19.10
N LEU A 51 7.15 16.56 -20.00
CA LEU A 51 6.12 15.54 -19.81
C LEU A 51 6.82 14.26 -19.40
N ALA A 52 6.53 13.73 -18.23
CA ALA A 52 7.14 12.50 -17.73
C ALA A 52 6.69 11.30 -18.57
N ILE A 53 7.65 10.44 -18.94
CA ILE A 53 7.42 9.14 -19.56
C ILE A 53 7.72 8.08 -18.51
N LYS A 54 6.70 7.35 -18.05
CA LYS A 54 6.88 6.38 -16.96
C LYS A 54 7.75 5.21 -17.40
N ALA A 55 8.73 4.87 -16.56
CA ALA A 55 9.61 3.74 -16.79
C ALA A 55 8.91 2.41 -16.41
N PRO A 56 9.15 1.34 -17.19
CA PRO A 56 8.78 0.01 -16.74
C PRO A 56 9.51 -0.35 -15.43
N ARG A 57 8.79 -0.97 -14.50
CA ARG A 57 9.39 -1.50 -13.29
C ARG A 57 10.22 -2.74 -13.60
N GLY A 58 11.31 -2.98 -12.89
CA GLY A 58 12.15 -4.17 -13.05
C GLY A 58 11.33 -5.46 -12.91
N GLU A 59 11.70 -6.46 -13.66
CA GLU A 59 11.03 -7.76 -13.60
C GLU A 59 11.46 -8.55 -12.36
N ILE A 60 10.59 -9.43 -11.87
CA ILE A 60 10.93 -10.43 -10.86
C ILE A 60 10.83 -11.80 -11.53
N ARG A 61 11.92 -12.54 -11.48
CA ARG A 61 12.06 -13.84 -12.14
C ARG A 61 12.47 -14.91 -11.14
N ASP A 62 12.11 -16.14 -11.43
CA ASP A 62 12.53 -17.29 -10.64
C ASP A 62 14.01 -17.65 -10.94
N ARG A 63 14.52 -18.69 -10.29
CA ARG A 63 15.90 -19.16 -10.44
C ARG A 63 16.28 -19.59 -11.85
N TYR A 64 15.32 -19.89 -12.71
CA TYR A 64 15.49 -20.28 -14.12
C TYR A 64 15.15 -19.16 -15.09
N GLY A 65 14.88 -17.96 -14.61
CA GLY A 65 14.57 -16.80 -15.45
C GLY A 65 13.11 -16.72 -15.89
N ARG A 66 12.21 -17.55 -15.37
CA ARG A 66 10.78 -17.51 -15.68
C ARG A 66 10.10 -16.34 -14.97
N LEU A 67 9.22 -15.65 -15.66
CA LEU A 67 8.56 -14.44 -15.18
C LEU A 67 7.60 -14.75 -14.02
N LEU A 68 7.79 -14.05 -12.90
CA LEU A 68 6.90 -14.05 -11.73
C LEU A 68 6.13 -12.72 -11.61
N ALA A 69 6.78 -11.60 -11.87
CA ALA A 69 6.15 -10.29 -11.99
C ALA A 69 6.85 -9.46 -13.06
N GLY A 70 6.06 -8.77 -13.88
CA GLY A 70 6.55 -7.94 -14.98
C GLY A 70 5.66 -6.73 -15.22
N ASN A 71 5.64 -6.23 -16.45
CA ASN A 71 4.80 -5.11 -16.82
C ASN A 71 3.93 -5.49 -18.01
N LYS A 72 2.72 -4.95 -18.04
CA LYS A 72 1.81 -4.98 -19.18
C LYS A 72 1.60 -3.53 -19.62
N ASN A 73 1.76 -3.27 -20.89
CA ASN A 73 1.44 -1.97 -21.45
C ASN A 73 -0.08 -1.83 -21.55
N LEU A 74 -0.62 -0.87 -20.82
CA LEU A 74 -2.05 -0.56 -20.84
C LEU A 74 -2.30 0.78 -21.49
N PHE A 75 -3.41 0.88 -22.19
CA PHE A 75 -3.89 2.17 -22.67
C PHE A 75 -4.56 2.93 -21.54
N THR A 76 -4.18 4.19 -21.40
CA THR A 76 -4.71 5.10 -20.37
C THR A 76 -5.31 6.34 -21.01
N VAL A 77 -6.36 6.87 -20.41
CA VAL A 77 -6.92 8.18 -20.77
C VAL A 77 -6.32 9.22 -19.89
N GLN A 78 -5.69 10.20 -20.51
CA GLN A 78 -5.06 11.31 -19.81
C GLN A 78 -5.74 12.63 -20.16
N VAL A 79 -5.81 13.55 -19.19
CA VAL A 79 -6.34 14.89 -19.37
C VAL A 79 -5.32 15.94 -18.96
N SER A 80 -4.97 16.83 -19.88
CA SER A 80 -4.13 17.98 -19.60
C SER A 80 -4.96 19.16 -19.08
N GLY A 81 -4.63 19.66 -17.89
CA GLY A 81 -5.32 20.79 -17.30
C GLY A 81 -5.25 22.07 -18.15
N ASP A 82 -4.15 22.29 -18.84
CA ASP A 82 -4.01 23.44 -19.78
C ASP A 82 -4.75 23.17 -21.09
N GLY A 83 -4.77 21.92 -21.55
CA GLY A 83 -5.44 21.53 -22.80
C GLY A 83 -6.96 21.72 -22.78
N ILE A 84 -7.60 21.49 -21.62
CA ILE A 84 -9.07 21.67 -21.48
C ILE A 84 -9.49 23.15 -21.28
N LYS A 85 -8.56 24.08 -21.01
CA LYS A 85 -8.86 25.52 -20.83
C LYS A 85 -9.22 26.23 -22.14
N LYS A 86 -9.53 25.48 -23.20
CA LYS A 86 -9.96 26.01 -24.48
C LYS A 86 -11.27 26.80 -24.37
N LYS A 87 -11.43 27.78 -25.21
CA LYS A 87 -12.66 28.56 -25.33
C LYS A 87 -13.36 28.22 -26.64
N ASP A 88 -14.69 28.26 -26.61
CA ASP A 88 -15.52 28.15 -27.82
C ASP A 88 -15.43 29.43 -28.67
N SER A 89 -16.14 29.44 -29.81
CA SER A 89 -16.23 30.60 -30.71
C SER A 89 -16.84 31.84 -30.05
N ASN A 90 -17.57 31.68 -28.94
CA ASN A 90 -18.23 32.72 -28.17
C ASN A 90 -17.39 33.18 -26.96
N GLY A 91 -16.21 32.59 -26.78
CA GLY A 91 -15.31 32.93 -25.67
C GLY A 91 -15.61 32.22 -24.34
N ASN A 92 -16.56 31.26 -24.30
CA ASN A 92 -16.89 30.48 -23.08
C ASN A 92 -15.90 29.33 -22.90
N SER A 93 -15.63 28.98 -21.63
CA SER A 93 -14.75 27.83 -21.31
C SER A 93 -15.41 26.51 -21.68
N MET A 94 -14.72 25.70 -22.46
CA MET A 94 -15.16 24.34 -22.84
C MET A 94 -14.82 23.27 -21.78
N ALA A 95 -14.12 23.62 -20.72
CA ALA A 95 -13.56 22.64 -19.77
C ALA A 95 -14.61 21.73 -19.16
N ASN A 96 -15.79 22.26 -18.79
CA ASN A 96 -16.85 21.47 -18.18
C ASN A 96 -17.52 20.53 -19.17
N ASP A 97 -17.72 20.99 -20.40
CA ASP A 97 -18.29 20.19 -21.49
C ASP A 97 -17.35 19.02 -21.87
N ILE A 98 -16.04 19.30 -21.95
CA ILE A 98 -15.02 18.26 -22.21
C ILE A 98 -15.04 17.22 -21.09
N CYS A 99 -15.01 17.62 -19.81
CA CYS A 99 -15.03 16.70 -18.67
C CYS A 99 -16.29 15.83 -18.67
N LEU A 100 -17.46 16.42 -18.87
CA LEU A 100 -18.73 15.69 -18.91
C LEU A 100 -18.80 14.69 -20.07
N LYS A 101 -18.42 15.13 -21.27
CA LYS A 101 -18.40 14.26 -22.45
C LYS A 101 -17.44 13.09 -22.27
N LEU A 102 -16.27 13.34 -21.69
CA LEU A 102 -15.29 12.30 -21.40
C LEU A 102 -15.87 11.24 -20.47
N ILE A 103 -16.36 11.64 -19.29
CA ILE A 103 -16.89 10.67 -18.32
C ILE A 103 -18.10 9.92 -18.89
N ASN A 104 -19.02 10.62 -19.59
CA ASN A 104 -20.16 9.97 -20.21
C ASN A 104 -19.75 8.95 -21.31
N LEU A 105 -18.63 9.19 -22.02
CA LEU A 105 -18.08 8.23 -22.98
C LEU A 105 -17.52 7.00 -22.26
N LEU A 106 -16.78 7.19 -21.15
CA LEU A 106 -16.25 6.10 -20.33
C LEU A 106 -17.42 5.28 -19.73
N ASP A 107 -18.40 5.91 -19.12
CA ASP A 107 -19.61 5.26 -18.57
C ASP A 107 -20.35 4.44 -19.65
N LYS A 108 -20.56 5.01 -20.83
CA LYS A 108 -21.23 4.33 -21.96
C LYS A 108 -20.52 3.06 -22.40
N ASN A 109 -19.20 3.02 -22.24
CA ASN A 109 -18.39 1.87 -22.61
C ASN A 109 -18.09 0.94 -21.43
N ASN A 110 -18.64 1.21 -20.23
CA ASN A 110 -18.39 0.52 -18.98
C ASN A 110 -16.89 0.50 -18.61
N GLU A 111 -16.19 1.61 -18.86
CA GLU A 111 -14.79 1.77 -18.46
C GLU A 111 -14.74 2.31 -17.03
N GLU A 112 -13.88 1.73 -16.20
CA GLU A 112 -13.61 2.26 -14.86
C GLU A 112 -12.73 3.51 -14.95
N TYR A 113 -13.03 4.53 -14.16
CA TYR A 113 -12.22 5.74 -14.06
C TYR A 113 -11.94 6.13 -12.61
N THR A 114 -10.88 6.92 -12.43
CA THR A 114 -10.45 7.39 -11.12
C THR A 114 -11.43 8.43 -10.57
N ASP A 115 -12.13 8.07 -9.51
CA ASP A 115 -13.02 8.97 -8.77
C ASP A 115 -12.50 9.18 -7.35
N GLU A 116 -11.69 10.23 -7.17
CA GLU A 116 -11.15 10.63 -5.87
C GLU A 116 -11.84 11.87 -5.31
N PHE A 117 -12.94 12.32 -5.94
CA PHE A 117 -13.67 13.49 -5.48
C PHE A 117 -14.30 13.24 -4.11
N PRO A 118 -13.98 14.06 -3.08
CA PRO A 118 -14.32 13.71 -1.70
C PRO A 118 -15.79 13.83 -1.34
N ILE A 119 -16.66 14.16 -2.29
CA ILE A 119 -18.12 14.21 -2.06
C ILE A 119 -18.83 13.21 -2.98
N TYR A 120 -19.55 12.27 -2.41
CA TYR A 120 -20.40 11.35 -3.15
C TYR A 120 -21.88 11.59 -2.85
N ILE A 121 -22.73 11.20 -3.78
CA ILE A 121 -24.18 11.34 -3.71
C ILE A 121 -24.77 9.93 -3.63
N GLU A 122 -25.59 9.69 -2.62
CA GLU A 122 -26.28 8.43 -2.44
C GLU A 122 -27.73 8.69 -2.03
N ASN A 123 -28.69 8.15 -2.79
CA ASN A 123 -30.12 8.36 -2.56
C ASN A 123 -30.50 9.85 -2.42
N GLY A 124 -29.87 10.72 -3.23
CA GLY A 124 -30.09 12.17 -3.22
C GLY A 124 -29.52 12.91 -2.01
N LYS A 125 -28.71 12.23 -1.19
CA LYS A 125 -27.99 12.82 -0.05
C LYS A 125 -26.51 12.90 -0.34
N TYR A 126 -25.85 13.91 0.23
CA TYR A 126 -24.43 14.20 0.00
C TYR A 126 -23.61 13.82 1.23
N TYR A 127 -22.50 13.13 1.01
CA TYR A 127 -21.62 12.65 2.06
C TYR A 127 -20.17 12.95 1.69
N TYR A 128 -19.33 13.14 2.71
CA TYR A 128 -17.89 13.16 2.53
C TYR A 128 -17.30 11.75 2.65
N THR A 129 -16.38 11.42 1.76
CA THR A 129 -15.58 10.18 1.86
C THR A 129 -14.71 10.21 3.12
N PHE A 130 -14.17 11.34 3.51
CA PHE A 130 -13.43 11.54 4.77
C PHE A 130 -14.20 11.05 6.00
N ASP A 131 -15.47 11.45 6.11
CA ASP A 131 -16.33 11.06 7.24
C ASP A 131 -16.70 9.56 7.18
N LYS A 132 -16.79 8.99 5.98
CA LYS A 132 -16.98 7.55 5.76
C LYS A 132 -15.75 6.77 6.24
N ASN A 133 -14.55 7.17 5.84
CA ASN A 133 -13.29 6.51 6.20
C ASN A 133 -13.08 6.50 7.72
N ILE A 134 -13.44 7.58 8.43
CA ILE A 134 -13.38 7.61 9.90
C ILE A 134 -14.34 6.60 10.51
N ARG A 135 -15.59 6.53 10.01
CA ARG A 135 -16.57 5.55 10.51
C ARG A 135 -16.11 4.12 10.28
N GLU A 136 -15.55 3.82 9.11
CA GLU A 136 -15.00 2.51 8.78
C GLU A 136 -13.83 2.15 9.70
N TYR A 137 -12.87 3.07 9.88
CA TYR A 137 -11.76 2.86 10.84
C TYR A 137 -12.27 2.54 12.26
N LYS A 138 -13.28 3.27 12.75
CA LYS A 138 -13.86 3.00 14.07
C LYS A 138 -14.55 1.64 14.13
N ASN A 139 -15.33 1.29 13.12
CA ASN A 139 -15.98 -0.01 13.02
C ASN A 139 -14.95 -1.16 13.01
N ASP A 140 -13.89 -1.01 12.22
CA ASP A 140 -12.84 -2.00 12.06
C ASP A 140 -12.06 -2.29 13.34
N ASN A 141 -11.97 -1.29 14.22
CA ASN A 141 -11.28 -1.40 15.50
C ASN A 141 -12.25 -1.53 16.69
N GLU A 142 -13.56 -1.70 16.43
CA GLU A 142 -14.63 -1.78 17.46
C GLU A 142 -14.69 -0.55 18.36
N ILE A 143 -14.29 0.62 17.81
CA ILE A 143 -14.31 1.89 18.53
C ILE A 143 -15.73 2.47 18.44
N PRO A 144 -16.35 2.88 19.55
CA PRO A 144 -17.65 3.55 19.53
C PRO A 144 -17.65 4.79 18.62
N GLN A 145 -18.73 4.98 17.85
CA GLN A 145 -18.78 6.02 16.82
C GLN A 145 -18.80 7.44 17.38
N GLU A 146 -19.28 7.62 18.60
CA GLU A 146 -19.39 8.91 19.30
C GLU A 146 -18.05 9.46 19.82
N LEU A 147 -17.02 8.61 19.98
CA LEU A 147 -15.72 9.02 20.53
C LEU A 147 -14.99 9.96 19.57
N ASP A 148 -14.35 10.99 20.09
CA ASP A 148 -13.46 11.86 19.32
C ASP A 148 -12.12 11.18 18.98
N ALA A 149 -11.19 11.89 18.32
CA ALA A 149 -9.91 11.33 17.92
C ALA A 149 -9.04 10.93 19.13
N LYS A 150 -9.06 11.73 20.19
CA LYS A 150 -8.30 11.47 21.43
C LYS A 150 -8.87 10.28 22.18
N GLU A 151 -10.17 10.28 22.36
CA GLU A 151 -10.89 9.19 23.01
C GLU A 151 -10.75 7.88 22.25
N SER A 152 -10.84 7.93 20.91
CA SER A 152 -10.63 6.77 20.03
C SER A 152 -9.21 6.20 20.12
N PHE A 153 -8.20 7.08 20.25
CA PHE A 153 -6.81 6.67 20.43
C PHE A 153 -6.62 5.90 21.74
N TYR A 154 -7.09 6.48 22.86
CA TYR A 154 -6.96 5.83 24.17
C TYR A 154 -7.86 4.60 24.32
N TYR A 155 -9.02 4.56 23.68
CA TYR A 155 -9.85 3.36 23.60
C TYR A 155 -9.09 2.20 22.94
N LEU A 156 -8.41 2.45 21.82
CA LEU A 156 -7.55 1.46 21.18
C LEU A 156 -6.41 1.01 22.11
N VAL A 157 -5.75 1.95 22.79
CA VAL A 157 -4.67 1.65 23.75
C VAL A 157 -5.17 0.75 24.88
N ASP A 158 -6.29 1.11 25.51
CA ASP A 158 -6.89 0.33 26.61
C ASP A 158 -7.31 -1.08 26.15
N LYS A 159 -7.84 -1.20 24.95
CA LYS A 159 -8.11 -2.49 24.31
C LYS A 159 -6.85 -3.34 24.17
N LEU A 160 -5.76 -2.77 23.64
CA LEU A 160 -4.49 -3.47 23.43
C LEU A 160 -3.78 -3.84 24.75
N ILE A 161 -3.98 -3.07 25.81
CA ILE A 161 -3.54 -3.44 27.16
C ILE A 161 -4.34 -4.66 27.66
N SER A 162 -5.65 -4.66 27.47
CA SER A 162 -6.50 -5.79 27.88
C SER A 162 -6.19 -7.08 27.13
N GLU A 163 -5.71 -6.97 25.90
CA GLU A 163 -5.25 -8.07 25.04
C GLU A 163 -3.78 -8.50 25.35
N GLY A 164 -3.09 -7.79 26.24
CA GLY A 164 -1.70 -8.09 26.63
C GLY A 164 -0.64 -7.72 25.58
N ILE A 165 -1.00 -6.91 24.59
CA ILE A 165 -0.10 -6.41 23.52
C ILE A 165 0.72 -5.22 24.06
N LEU A 166 0.08 -4.37 24.85
CA LEU A 166 0.71 -3.26 25.58
C LEU A 166 0.67 -3.53 27.08
N SER A 167 1.58 -2.90 27.82
CA SER A 167 1.58 -2.94 29.28
C SER A 167 0.82 -1.76 29.88
N GLU A 168 0.31 -1.89 31.09
CA GLU A 168 -0.33 -0.79 31.86
C GLU A 168 0.53 0.48 31.92
N SER A 169 1.86 0.32 32.08
CA SER A 169 2.81 1.44 32.12
C SER A 169 2.94 2.17 30.77
N ASP A 170 2.53 1.57 29.65
CA ASP A 170 2.62 2.21 28.36
C ASP A 170 1.58 3.32 28.19
N ARG A 171 0.44 3.19 28.90
CA ARG A 171 -0.64 4.18 28.88
C ARG A 171 -0.20 5.58 29.32
N ASP A 172 0.79 5.65 30.20
CA ASP A 172 1.32 6.91 30.75
C ASP A 172 2.41 7.56 29.89
N LEU A 173 2.79 6.93 28.76
CA LEU A 173 3.73 7.50 27.81
C LEU A 173 3.17 8.77 27.16
N GLU A 174 4.07 9.68 26.78
CA GLU A 174 3.69 10.79 25.92
C GLU A 174 3.00 10.29 24.63
N PRO A 175 1.92 10.95 24.15
CA PRO A 175 1.14 10.48 23.02
C PRO A 175 1.96 10.13 21.77
N SER A 176 3.01 10.91 21.47
CA SER A 176 3.92 10.65 20.35
C SER A 176 4.74 9.37 20.52
N LYS A 177 5.20 9.09 21.75
CA LYS A 177 5.95 7.87 22.08
C LYS A 177 5.02 6.67 22.09
N LEU A 178 3.80 6.84 22.59
CA LEU A 178 2.78 5.80 22.60
C LEU A 178 2.35 5.43 21.18
N GLN A 179 2.14 6.43 20.29
CA GLN A 179 1.87 6.18 18.87
C GLN A 179 3.01 5.43 18.19
N LYS A 180 4.27 5.80 18.47
CA LYS A 180 5.43 5.07 17.96
C LYS A 180 5.41 3.61 18.42
N LYS A 181 5.10 3.37 19.69
CA LYS A 181 5.00 2.01 20.25
C LYS A 181 3.84 1.21 19.65
N LEU A 182 2.70 1.84 19.38
CA LEU A 182 1.61 1.24 18.62
C LEU A 182 2.08 0.80 17.23
N ASN A 183 2.78 1.69 16.51
CA ASN A 183 3.30 1.40 15.17
C ASN A 183 4.32 0.25 15.18
N GLU A 184 5.17 0.16 16.19
CA GLU A 184 6.14 -0.94 16.39
C GLU A 184 5.42 -2.28 16.61
N ASN A 185 4.21 -2.27 17.17
CA ASN A 185 3.36 -3.44 17.34
C ASN A 185 2.36 -3.67 16.17
N GLY A 186 2.50 -2.92 15.06
CA GLY A 186 1.69 -3.10 13.86
C GLY A 186 0.36 -2.34 13.84
N TYR A 187 0.10 -1.47 14.82
CA TYR A 187 -1.11 -0.65 14.90
C TYR A 187 -0.83 0.79 14.47
N TYR A 188 -1.50 1.23 13.41
CA TYR A 188 -1.29 2.55 12.80
C TYR A 188 -2.57 3.38 12.86
N PRO A 189 -2.98 3.88 14.04
CA PRO A 189 -4.19 4.69 14.13
C PRO A 189 -4.06 5.95 13.28
N PRO A 190 -5.03 6.26 12.40
CA PRO A 190 -5.00 7.44 11.54
C PRO A 190 -5.36 8.71 12.33
N ILE A 191 -4.58 8.97 13.39
CA ILE A 191 -4.80 10.07 14.34
C ILE A 191 -3.53 10.90 14.48
N LEU A 192 -3.65 12.19 14.30
CA LEU A 192 -2.61 13.18 14.55
C LEU A 192 -2.59 13.54 16.04
N VAL A 193 -1.80 12.82 16.83
CA VAL A 193 -1.75 13.00 18.31
C VAL A 193 -1.29 14.39 18.74
N SER A 194 -0.56 15.13 17.89
CA SER A 194 -0.16 16.51 18.15
C SER A 194 -1.33 17.51 18.12
N LYS A 195 -2.43 17.16 17.45
CA LYS A 195 -3.62 18.02 17.27
C LYS A 195 -4.91 17.36 17.75
N TRP A 196 -4.86 16.08 18.09
CA TRP A 196 -6.00 15.24 18.43
C TRP A 196 -7.11 15.30 17.36
N LEU A 197 -6.70 15.10 16.10
CA LEU A 197 -7.59 15.03 14.96
C LEU A 197 -7.37 13.70 14.22
N PHE A 198 -8.43 13.13 13.66
CA PHE A 198 -8.25 12.09 12.64
C PHE A 198 -7.52 12.68 11.43
N THR A 199 -6.64 11.90 10.81
CA THR A 199 -5.94 12.32 9.58
C THR A 199 -6.94 12.75 8.51
N GLU A 200 -8.05 12.03 8.38
CA GLU A 200 -9.14 12.37 7.44
C GLU A 200 -9.81 13.71 7.76
N GLN A 201 -9.92 14.12 9.01
CA GLN A 201 -10.40 15.46 9.36
C GLN A 201 -9.44 16.56 8.89
N LYS A 202 -8.13 16.31 9.02
CA LYS A 202 -7.11 17.23 8.52
C LYS A 202 -7.14 17.27 6.99
N ASN A 203 -7.22 16.12 6.33
CA ASN A 203 -7.34 16.03 4.87
C ASN A 203 -8.56 16.80 4.36
N LYS A 204 -9.72 16.67 5.02
CA LYS A 204 -10.93 17.42 4.72
C LYS A 204 -10.72 18.93 4.85
N GLN A 205 -10.08 19.38 5.94
CA GLN A 205 -9.77 20.80 6.13
C GLN A 205 -8.85 21.33 5.03
N ASP A 206 -7.76 20.62 4.71
CA ASP A 206 -6.80 21.00 3.69
C ASP A 206 -7.45 21.06 2.30
N TRP A 207 -8.31 20.09 1.99
CA TRP A 207 -9.07 20.07 0.75
C TRP A 207 -10.01 21.28 0.64
N LEU A 208 -10.81 21.57 1.69
CA LEU A 208 -11.69 22.75 1.73
C LEU A 208 -10.91 24.05 1.60
N GLU A 209 -9.80 24.20 2.33
CA GLU A 209 -8.92 25.37 2.25
C GLU A 209 -8.32 25.54 0.86
N SER A 210 -7.99 24.45 0.16
CA SER A 210 -7.50 24.50 -1.23
C SER A 210 -8.50 25.16 -2.19
N TYR A 211 -9.78 25.15 -1.83
CA TYR A 211 -10.87 25.80 -2.54
C TYR A 211 -11.26 27.16 -1.96
N GLY A 212 -10.55 27.63 -0.93
CA GLY A 212 -10.85 28.88 -0.24
C GLY A 212 -12.08 28.81 0.68
N ILE A 213 -12.59 27.60 0.97
CA ILE A 213 -13.71 27.36 1.89
C ILE A 213 -13.13 27.31 3.31
N LYS A 214 -13.42 28.33 4.12
CA LYS A 214 -12.88 28.47 5.49
C LYS A 214 -13.74 27.81 6.57
N GLU A 215 -14.98 27.45 6.25
CA GLU A 215 -15.94 26.83 7.18
C GLU A 215 -15.60 25.33 7.34
N ALA A 216 -14.89 24.96 8.40
CA ALA A 216 -14.42 23.59 8.64
C ALA A 216 -15.58 22.57 8.78
N ASN A 217 -16.73 22.99 9.31
CA ASN A 217 -17.91 22.15 9.54
C ASN A 217 -18.98 22.30 8.45
N ILE A 218 -18.61 22.78 7.27
CA ILE A 218 -19.53 22.89 6.14
C ILE A 218 -20.09 21.52 5.77
N SER A 219 -21.39 21.43 5.51
CA SER A 219 -22.01 20.17 5.06
C SER A 219 -21.54 19.82 3.64
N ALA A 220 -21.48 18.51 3.31
CA ALA A 220 -21.06 18.04 1.99
C ALA A 220 -21.92 18.66 0.88
N LYS A 221 -23.24 18.78 1.10
CA LYS A 221 -24.16 19.44 0.16
C LYS A 221 -23.78 20.90 -0.09
N LYS A 222 -23.55 21.68 0.99
CA LYS A 222 -23.20 23.11 0.85
C LYS A 222 -21.86 23.27 0.15
N ALA A 223 -20.82 22.47 0.51
CA ALA A 223 -19.52 22.48 -0.14
C ALA A 223 -19.63 22.13 -1.63
N PHE A 224 -20.40 21.10 -1.98
CA PHE A 224 -20.67 20.72 -3.37
C PHE A 224 -21.23 21.91 -4.19
N TYR A 225 -22.25 22.62 -3.67
CA TYR A 225 -22.82 23.76 -4.37
C TYR A 225 -21.90 24.99 -4.39
N GLU A 226 -21.06 25.20 -3.38
CA GLU A 226 -20.04 26.24 -3.43
C GLU A 226 -19.02 25.98 -4.53
N LEU A 227 -18.58 24.70 -4.69
CA LEU A 227 -17.69 24.31 -5.78
C LEU A 227 -18.38 24.45 -7.14
N ARG A 228 -19.59 23.89 -7.28
CA ARG A 228 -20.38 23.95 -8.51
C ARG A 228 -20.55 25.39 -9.02
N ASN A 229 -20.86 26.32 -8.12
CA ASN A 229 -21.10 27.73 -8.46
C ASN A 229 -19.85 28.61 -8.40
N SER A 230 -18.68 28.05 -8.08
CA SER A 230 -17.44 28.81 -7.95
C SER A 230 -17.07 29.53 -9.25
N LYS A 231 -16.39 30.69 -9.13
CA LYS A 231 -15.90 31.42 -10.32
C LYS A 231 -14.90 30.60 -11.16
N SER A 232 -14.26 29.62 -10.55
CA SER A 232 -13.27 28.74 -11.23
C SER A 232 -13.94 27.67 -12.07
N TYR A 233 -15.12 27.20 -11.68
CA TYR A 233 -15.80 26.07 -12.35
C TYR A 233 -17.03 26.50 -13.13
N GLN A 234 -17.88 27.34 -12.58
CA GLN A 234 -19.08 27.87 -13.27
C GLN A 234 -19.88 26.77 -13.99
N ILE A 235 -20.17 25.68 -13.26
CA ILE A 235 -20.90 24.54 -13.84
C ILE A 235 -22.34 24.98 -14.10
N ASP A 236 -22.88 24.63 -15.27
CA ASP A 236 -24.21 25.00 -15.69
C ASP A 236 -25.26 24.50 -14.67
N LYS A 237 -26.15 25.40 -14.28
CA LYS A 237 -27.20 25.14 -13.30
C LYS A 237 -28.31 24.24 -13.84
N SER A 238 -28.42 24.11 -15.17
CA SER A 238 -29.41 23.22 -15.83
C SER A 238 -29.01 21.74 -15.74
N LEU A 239 -27.72 21.42 -15.50
CA LEU A 239 -27.27 20.04 -15.28
C LEU A 239 -27.81 19.52 -13.96
N ASP A 240 -28.07 18.23 -13.88
CA ASP A 240 -28.34 17.58 -12.60
C ASP A 240 -27.07 17.48 -11.74
N ASP A 241 -27.23 17.04 -10.50
CA ASP A 241 -26.11 17.02 -9.56
C ASP A 241 -25.14 15.87 -9.84
N GLU A 242 -25.58 14.79 -10.48
CA GLU A 242 -24.71 13.67 -10.88
C GLU A 242 -23.78 14.10 -12.03
N ASP A 243 -24.33 14.74 -13.07
CA ASP A 243 -23.51 15.28 -14.17
C ASP A 243 -22.57 16.40 -13.69
N ALA A 244 -23.04 17.27 -12.78
CA ALA A 244 -22.19 18.26 -12.15
C ALA A 244 -21.05 17.62 -11.35
N ARG A 245 -21.32 16.51 -10.66
CA ARG A 245 -20.32 15.73 -9.93
C ARG A 245 -19.26 15.12 -10.86
N LYS A 246 -19.66 14.53 -12.00
CA LYS A 246 -18.74 14.01 -13.01
C LYS A 246 -17.73 15.07 -13.47
N ILE A 247 -18.18 16.30 -13.67
CA ILE A 247 -17.30 17.41 -14.00
C ILE A 247 -16.32 17.69 -12.85
N LEU A 248 -16.80 17.72 -11.60
CA LEU A 248 -15.98 18.00 -10.43
C LEU A 248 -14.94 16.91 -10.21
N VAL A 249 -15.22 15.63 -10.46
CA VAL A 249 -14.24 14.54 -10.40
C VAL A 249 -12.99 14.85 -11.24
N VAL A 250 -13.17 15.16 -12.52
CA VAL A 250 -12.03 15.46 -13.40
C VAL A 250 -11.33 16.75 -13.00
N ARG A 251 -12.11 17.78 -12.65
CA ARG A 251 -11.58 19.11 -12.30
C ARG A 251 -10.80 19.09 -10.98
N ASP A 252 -11.21 18.29 -10.00
CA ASP A 252 -10.52 18.10 -8.73
C ASP A 252 -9.20 17.35 -8.92
N LEU A 253 -9.21 16.26 -9.70
CA LEU A 253 -7.99 15.54 -10.07
C LEU A 253 -6.95 16.45 -10.74
N ILE A 254 -7.37 17.32 -11.67
CA ILE A 254 -6.46 18.28 -12.31
C ILE A 254 -5.95 19.30 -11.29
N LYS A 255 -6.80 19.78 -10.38
CA LYS A 255 -6.41 20.76 -9.37
C LYS A 255 -5.44 20.17 -8.35
N SER A 256 -5.57 18.90 -8.00
CA SER A 256 -4.67 18.22 -7.04
C SER A 256 -3.21 18.23 -7.49
N GLN A 257 -2.93 18.38 -8.81
CA GLN A 257 -1.58 18.56 -9.36
C GLN A 257 -0.92 19.89 -8.98
N GLY A 258 -1.67 20.83 -8.41
CA GLY A 258 -1.13 22.12 -7.97
C GLY A 258 -0.44 22.90 -9.08
N TYR A 259 0.84 23.22 -8.91
CA TYR A 259 1.63 23.95 -9.93
C TYR A 259 1.99 23.11 -11.16
N SER A 260 1.86 21.79 -11.08
CA SER A 260 2.15 20.84 -12.17
C SER A 260 0.94 20.53 -13.05
N GLN A 261 -0.07 21.42 -13.11
CA GLN A 261 -1.30 21.24 -13.92
C GLN A 261 -1.06 21.05 -15.43
N TYR A 262 0.15 21.33 -15.90
CA TYR A 262 0.57 21.02 -17.27
C TYR A 262 0.83 19.52 -17.50
N ASN A 263 1.14 18.77 -16.43
CA ASN A 263 1.26 17.32 -16.53
C ASN A 263 -0.14 16.72 -16.74
N PRO A 264 -0.29 15.84 -17.72
CA PRO A 264 -1.54 15.13 -17.88
C PRO A 264 -1.88 14.29 -16.63
N VAL A 265 -3.16 14.27 -16.30
CA VAL A 265 -3.70 13.42 -15.22
C VAL A 265 -4.35 12.20 -15.82
N THR A 266 -3.99 11.02 -15.35
CA THR A 266 -4.61 9.77 -15.80
C THR A 266 -6.01 9.65 -15.20
N ILE A 267 -7.03 9.59 -16.05
CA ILE A 267 -8.45 9.48 -15.68
C ILE A 267 -8.91 8.04 -15.69
N ALA A 268 -8.48 7.23 -16.70
CA ALA A 268 -8.86 5.83 -16.79
C ALA A 268 -7.67 5.00 -17.26
N LYS A 269 -7.61 3.74 -16.82
CA LYS A 269 -6.56 2.77 -17.21
C LYS A 269 -7.20 1.50 -17.73
N ASP A 270 -6.43 0.76 -18.55
CA ASP A 270 -6.86 -0.51 -19.17
C ASP A 270 -8.14 -0.38 -20.02
N ILE A 271 -8.22 0.73 -20.77
CA ILE A 271 -9.38 1.02 -21.61
C ILE A 271 -9.43 0.12 -22.83
N SER A 272 -10.63 -0.20 -23.27
CA SER A 272 -10.88 -1.05 -24.44
C SER A 272 -10.49 -0.37 -25.74
N GLN A 273 -10.14 -1.18 -26.76
CA GLN A 273 -9.86 -0.69 -28.11
C GLN A 273 -11.01 0.13 -28.69
N LYS A 274 -12.26 -0.21 -28.35
CA LYS A 274 -13.45 0.55 -28.75
C LYS A 274 -13.42 1.97 -28.20
N THR A 275 -13.08 2.11 -26.92
CA THR A 275 -12.98 3.43 -26.26
C THR A 275 -11.84 4.26 -26.85
N ILE A 276 -10.68 3.64 -27.14
CA ILE A 276 -9.56 4.30 -27.82
C ILE A 276 -10.02 4.90 -29.15
N SER A 277 -10.64 4.09 -30.03
CA SER A 277 -11.10 4.55 -31.33
C SER A 277 -12.10 5.72 -31.21
N GLN A 278 -13.04 5.66 -30.27
CA GLN A 278 -14.01 6.73 -30.03
C GLN A 278 -13.37 8.02 -29.50
N LEU A 279 -12.36 7.90 -28.63
CA LEU A 279 -11.61 9.06 -28.13
C LEU A 279 -10.83 9.73 -29.25
N GLU A 280 -10.15 8.95 -30.11
CA GLU A 280 -9.41 9.46 -31.26
C GLU A 280 -10.33 10.15 -32.29
N GLU A 281 -11.48 9.55 -32.59
CA GLU A 281 -12.50 10.15 -33.47
C GLU A 281 -13.05 11.46 -32.87
N SER A 282 -13.16 11.54 -31.56
CA SER A 282 -13.66 12.71 -30.81
C SER A 282 -12.58 13.74 -30.45
N ALA A 283 -11.32 13.56 -30.87
CA ALA A 283 -10.18 14.38 -30.44
C ALA A 283 -10.39 15.90 -30.66
N ILE A 284 -11.11 16.29 -31.73
CA ILE A 284 -11.45 17.71 -32.00
C ILE A 284 -12.43 18.26 -30.95
N GLN A 285 -13.33 17.42 -30.43
CA GLN A 285 -14.36 17.78 -29.45
C GLN A 285 -13.85 17.65 -28.01
N LEU A 286 -12.76 16.90 -27.81
CA LEU A 286 -12.14 16.62 -26.53
C LEU A 286 -10.70 17.16 -26.46
N PRO A 287 -10.47 18.48 -26.70
CA PRO A 287 -9.12 19.03 -26.64
C PRO A 287 -8.54 18.88 -25.23
N GLY A 288 -7.27 18.48 -25.15
CA GLY A 288 -6.59 18.20 -23.90
C GLY A 288 -6.82 16.78 -23.34
N VAL A 289 -7.66 15.98 -23.97
CA VAL A 289 -7.77 14.55 -23.73
C VAL A 289 -6.85 13.79 -24.68
N SER A 290 -6.11 12.84 -24.18
CA SER A 290 -5.20 12.00 -24.97
C SER A 290 -5.21 10.56 -24.47
N VAL A 291 -4.89 9.63 -25.38
CA VAL A 291 -4.61 8.25 -25.04
C VAL A 291 -3.10 8.08 -24.94
N ALA A 292 -2.63 7.49 -23.86
CA ALA A 292 -1.22 7.16 -23.65
C ALA A 292 -1.06 5.66 -23.38
N VAL A 293 0.15 5.15 -23.56
CA VAL A 293 0.51 3.79 -23.17
C VAL A 293 1.39 3.88 -21.94
N GLU A 294 0.96 3.26 -20.84
CA GLU A 294 1.72 3.20 -19.60
C GLU A 294 2.06 1.77 -19.23
N PRO A 295 3.31 1.50 -18.79
CA PRO A 295 3.67 0.20 -18.24
C PRO A 295 3.04 0.06 -16.85
N VAL A 296 2.15 -0.91 -16.70
CA VAL A 296 1.48 -1.21 -15.43
C VAL A 296 1.97 -2.55 -14.90
N ARG A 297 2.23 -2.64 -13.59
CA ARG A 297 2.70 -3.88 -12.95
C ARG A 297 1.71 -5.01 -13.19
N TYR A 298 2.25 -6.21 -13.49
CA TYR A 298 1.44 -7.38 -13.82
C TYR A 298 2.04 -8.65 -13.23
N TYR A 299 1.19 -9.48 -12.61
CA TYR A 299 1.54 -10.77 -12.04
C TYR A 299 0.88 -11.88 -12.85
N PRO A 300 1.60 -12.50 -13.82
CA PRO A 300 1.02 -13.39 -14.80
C PRO A 300 0.45 -14.69 -14.23
N ASN A 301 0.88 -15.05 -13.01
CA ASN A 301 0.47 -16.29 -12.36
C ASN A 301 -0.55 -16.04 -11.22
N SER A 302 -1.22 -14.87 -11.23
CA SER A 302 -2.27 -14.54 -10.27
C SER A 302 -1.81 -14.71 -8.81
N THR A 303 -2.34 -15.67 -8.06
CA THR A 303 -2.05 -15.86 -6.64
C THR A 303 -0.70 -16.52 -6.33
N LEU A 304 0.01 -17.03 -7.36
CA LEU A 304 1.26 -17.76 -7.16
C LEU A 304 2.34 -16.88 -6.53
N ALA A 305 2.95 -17.37 -5.47
CA ALA A 305 4.02 -16.69 -4.73
C ALA A 305 3.63 -15.29 -4.20
N SER A 306 2.32 -15.01 -4.04
CA SER A 306 1.83 -13.66 -3.69
C SER A 306 2.47 -13.09 -2.41
N HIS A 307 2.70 -13.91 -1.39
CA HIS A 307 3.35 -13.48 -0.15
C HIS A 307 4.85 -13.21 -0.31
N ILE A 308 5.51 -13.87 -1.28
CA ILE A 308 6.93 -13.64 -1.60
C ILE A 308 7.02 -12.36 -2.41
N LEU A 309 6.25 -12.27 -3.51
CA LEU A 309 6.27 -11.12 -4.41
C LEU A 309 5.80 -9.85 -3.70
N GLY A 310 4.74 -9.96 -2.92
CA GLY A 310 4.05 -8.82 -2.35
C GLY A 310 3.13 -8.16 -3.39
N HIS A 311 2.81 -6.90 -3.17
CA HIS A 311 1.95 -6.12 -4.08
C HIS A 311 2.36 -4.65 -4.09
N MET A 312 1.91 -3.96 -5.15
CA MET A 312 2.01 -2.51 -5.30
C MET A 312 0.83 -1.82 -4.62
N GLY A 313 1.01 -0.58 -4.23
CA GLY A 313 -0.06 0.23 -3.65
C GLY A 313 0.29 1.71 -3.60
N LYS A 314 -0.64 2.55 -3.15
CA LYS A 314 -0.39 3.98 -2.90
C LYS A 314 0.68 4.13 -1.81
N MET A 315 1.44 5.22 -1.87
CA MET A 315 2.41 5.55 -0.82
C MET A 315 1.72 5.60 0.54
N PRO A 316 2.26 4.91 1.57
CA PRO A 316 1.67 4.93 2.90
C PRO A 316 1.67 6.35 3.49
N SER A 317 0.57 6.74 4.13
CA SER A 317 0.46 8.02 4.83
C SER A 317 1.58 8.18 5.86
N GLY A 318 2.26 9.34 5.86
CA GLY A 318 3.39 9.62 6.75
C GLY A 318 4.76 9.10 6.27
N GLN A 319 4.83 8.40 5.13
CA GLN A 319 6.07 8.00 4.48
C GLN A 319 6.29 8.70 3.14
N GLU A 320 5.39 9.58 2.73
CA GLU A 320 5.45 10.29 1.45
C GLU A 320 6.79 11.00 1.23
N ASP A 321 7.32 11.68 2.26
CA ASP A 321 8.59 12.39 2.18
C ASP A 321 9.77 11.47 1.83
N THR A 322 9.74 10.20 2.26
CA THR A 322 10.77 9.21 1.96
C THR A 322 10.85 8.90 0.46
N TYR A 323 9.71 8.96 -0.23
CA TYR A 323 9.63 8.68 -1.67
C TYR A 323 9.79 9.94 -2.51
N LEU A 324 9.17 11.05 -2.08
CA LEU A 324 9.17 12.33 -2.82
C LEU A 324 10.53 13.04 -2.82
N ASN A 325 11.38 12.79 -1.80
CA ASN A 325 12.69 13.43 -1.64
C ASN A 325 13.87 12.54 -2.05
N ARG A 326 13.62 11.47 -2.84
CA ARG A 326 14.71 10.63 -3.37
C ARG A 326 15.56 11.37 -4.40
N GLU A 327 16.71 10.78 -4.73
CA GLU A 327 17.64 11.31 -5.72
C GLU A 327 16.98 11.53 -7.08
N GLU A 328 17.48 12.49 -7.83
CA GLU A 328 16.99 12.83 -9.17
C GLU A 328 17.01 11.59 -10.07
N GLY A 329 15.91 11.33 -10.77
CA GLY A 329 15.71 10.16 -11.62
C GLY A 329 14.98 8.99 -10.93
N LYS A 330 15.07 8.83 -9.61
CA LYS A 330 14.29 7.84 -8.82
C LYS A 330 13.19 8.48 -7.95
N LYS A 331 12.90 9.73 -8.22
CA LYS A 331 11.88 10.52 -7.53
C LYS A 331 10.50 10.03 -7.88
N TYR A 332 9.64 9.97 -6.87
CA TYR A 332 8.22 9.68 -7.09
C TYR A 332 7.43 10.97 -7.20
N SER A 333 6.31 10.90 -7.93
CA SER A 333 5.30 11.95 -7.95
C SER A 333 4.15 11.59 -7.01
N LYS A 334 3.41 12.60 -6.55
CA LYS A 334 2.15 12.33 -5.83
C LYS A 334 1.22 11.50 -6.71
N GLY A 335 0.70 10.41 -6.15
CA GLY A 335 -0.17 9.47 -6.87
C GLY A 335 0.56 8.28 -7.49
N ASP A 336 1.90 8.24 -7.49
CA ASP A 336 2.63 7.04 -7.90
C ASP A 336 2.40 5.89 -6.91
N THR A 337 2.50 4.66 -7.42
CA THR A 337 2.44 3.45 -6.61
C THR A 337 3.85 2.97 -6.24
N VAL A 338 3.97 2.36 -5.06
CA VAL A 338 5.21 1.81 -4.51
C VAL A 338 4.99 0.37 -4.06
N GLY A 339 6.05 -0.37 -3.84
CA GLY A 339 5.98 -1.70 -3.23
C GLY A 339 5.55 -1.61 -1.76
N ILE A 340 4.46 -2.29 -1.41
CA ILE A 340 3.90 -2.27 -0.05
C ILE A 340 4.40 -3.44 0.79
N SER A 341 4.62 -4.60 0.18
CA SER A 341 5.03 -5.82 0.87
C SER A 341 5.94 -6.68 0.01
N GLY A 342 6.53 -7.72 0.59
CA GLY A 342 7.34 -8.72 -0.09
C GLY A 342 8.55 -8.15 -0.84
N ILE A 343 8.93 -8.82 -1.93
CA ILE A 343 10.04 -8.42 -2.80
C ILE A 343 9.80 -7.05 -3.43
N GLU A 344 8.55 -6.73 -3.78
CA GLU A 344 8.18 -5.41 -4.31
C GLU A 344 8.64 -4.28 -3.39
N LYS A 345 8.47 -4.45 -2.08
CA LYS A 345 8.90 -3.47 -1.07
C LYS A 345 10.40 -3.54 -0.79
N SER A 346 10.91 -4.75 -0.58
CA SER A 346 12.29 -4.94 -0.13
C SER A 346 13.32 -4.54 -1.19
N TYR A 347 12.96 -4.67 -2.48
CA TYR A 347 13.79 -4.31 -3.63
C TYR A 347 13.24 -3.09 -4.40
N GLU A 348 12.51 -2.21 -3.68
CA GLU A 348 11.91 -1.01 -4.28
C GLU A 348 12.92 -0.16 -5.06
N GLU A 349 14.15 0.01 -4.55
CA GLU A 349 15.17 0.84 -5.18
C GLU A 349 15.73 0.24 -6.46
N GLN A 350 15.85 -1.09 -6.51
CA GLN A 350 16.31 -1.82 -7.68
C GLN A 350 15.20 -1.92 -8.73
N LEU A 351 13.99 -2.22 -8.27
CA LEU A 351 12.85 -2.41 -9.17
C LEU A 351 12.32 -1.10 -9.76
N LYS A 352 12.48 0.05 -9.08
CA LYS A 352 12.07 1.36 -9.63
C LYS A 352 12.96 1.73 -10.81
N GLY A 353 12.34 1.90 -11.98
CA GLY A 353 13.01 2.44 -13.16
C GLY A 353 13.24 3.95 -13.05
N ILE A 354 14.01 4.48 -13.98
CA ILE A 354 14.24 5.91 -14.13
C ILE A 354 13.28 6.44 -15.18
N ASP A 355 12.34 7.30 -14.76
CA ASP A 355 11.37 7.90 -15.66
C ASP A 355 12.09 8.75 -16.71
N GLY A 356 11.66 8.64 -17.96
CA GLY A 356 12.06 9.52 -19.03
C GLY A 356 11.26 10.81 -19.03
N TYR A 357 11.59 11.70 -19.96
CA TYR A 357 10.81 12.91 -20.19
C TYR A 357 10.78 13.30 -21.66
N LYS A 358 9.70 13.97 -22.04
CA LYS A 358 9.56 14.63 -23.33
C LYS A 358 9.51 16.13 -23.10
N LYS A 359 10.53 16.86 -23.55
CA LYS A 359 10.55 18.30 -23.50
C LYS A 359 9.81 18.88 -24.70
N VAL A 360 8.74 19.58 -24.44
CA VAL A 360 7.87 20.14 -25.46
C VAL A 360 7.79 21.65 -25.35
N GLN A 361 7.65 22.33 -26.48
CA GLN A 361 7.32 23.74 -26.53
C GLN A 361 5.80 23.87 -26.58
N VAL A 362 5.26 24.73 -25.73
CA VAL A 362 3.82 25.01 -25.69
C VAL A 362 3.53 26.46 -26.04
N ASP A 363 2.36 26.69 -26.66
CA ASP A 363 1.85 28.03 -26.90
C ASP A 363 1.22 28.66 -25.62
N ALA A 364 0.74 29.89 -25.73
CA ALA A 364 0.08 30.58 -24.63
C ALA A 364 -1.21 29.88 -24.12
N LEU A 365 -1.72 28.90 -24.84
CA LEU A 365 -2.89 28.08 -24.51
C LEU A 365 -2.49 26.69 -23.97
N GLY A 366 -1.18 26.44 -23.77
CA GLY A 366 -0.69 25.14 -23.28
C GLY A 366 -0.67 24.03 -24.34
N ARG A 367 -0.86 24.33 -25.64
CA ARG A 367 -0.84 23.33 -26.69
C ARG A 367 0.59 23.06 -27.15
N ILE A 368 0.95 21.81 -27.31
CA ILE A 368 2.26 21.40 -27.83
C ILE A 368 2.41 21.91 -29.26
N THR A 369 3.39 22.76 -29.50
CA THR A 369 3.72 23.30 -30.82
C THR A 369 4.93 22.62 -31.42
N LYS A 370 5.83 22.11 -30.59
CA LYS A 370 7.05 21.42 -31.04
C LYS A 370 7.55 20.46 -29.97
N GLU A 371 8.00 19.29 -30.36
CA GLU A 371 8.81 18.39 -29.53
C GLU A 371 10.28 18.80 -29.69
N LEU A 372 10.99 18.97 -28.58
CA LEU A 372 12.37 19.47 -28.58
C LEU A 372 13.37 18.36 -28.27
N GLU A 373 13.08 17.59 -27.24
CA GLU A 373 13.97 16.55 -26.72
C GLU A 373 13.14 15.42 -26.12
N VAL A 374 13.60 14.20 -26.29
CA VAL A 374 13.03 13.02 -25.63
C VAL A 374 14.17 12.30 -24.93
N SER A 375 14.00 12.11 -23.61
CA SER A 375 14.83 11.21 -22.82
C SER A 375 14.03 9.93 -22.60
N GLU A 376 14.49 8.84 -23.16
CA GLU A 376 13.82 7.56 -23.02
C GLU A 376 13.88 7.05 -21.57
N PRO A 377 12.79 6.43 -21.08
CA PRO A 377 12.78 5.85 -19.75
C PRO A 377 13.69 4.62 -19.67
N MET A 378 14.33 4.41 -18.52
CA MET A 378 15.13 3.23 -18.24
C MET A 378 14.39 2.30 -17.31
N SER A 379 14.19 1.04 -17.72
CA SER A 379 13.58 0.02 -16.85
C SER A 379 14.37 -0.17 -15.56
N GLY A 380 13.67 -0.53 -14.48
CA GLY A 380 14.34 -0.99 -13.26
C GLY A 380 15.08 -2.30 -13.46
N ASP A 381 15.94 -2.63 -12.49
CA ASP A 381 16.75 -3.85 -12.51
C ASP A 381 15.89 -5.10 -12.35
N THR A 382 16.25 -6.16 -13.06
CA THR A 382 15.60 -7.47 -12.92
C THR A 382 16.11 -8.18 -11.67
N VAL A 383 15.21 -8.62 -10.81
CA VAL A 383 15.52 -9.39 -9.60
C VAL A 383 15.27 -10.88 -9.85
N TYR A 384 16.29 -11.70 -9.62
CA TYR A 384 16.19 -13.16 -9.69
C TYR A 384 16.08 -13.74 -8.28
N LEU A 385 15.06 -14.55 -8.06
CA LEU A 385 14.82 -15.24 -6.80
C LEU A 385 15.42 -16.64 -6.84
N SER A 386 15.72 -17.20 -5.67
CA SER A 386 16.10 -18.62 -5.53
C SER A 386 14.88 -19.55 -5.69
N ILE A 387 13.68 -19.02 -5.73
CA ILE A 387 12.42 -19.76 -5.89
C ILE A 387 12.40 -20.51 -7.22
N ASP A 388 11.97 -21.75 -7.19
CA ASP A 388 11.60 -22.55 -8.35
C ASP A 388 10.08 -22.44 -8.55
N LYS A 389 9.66 -21.86 -9.66
CA LYS A 389 8.25 -21.60 -9.96
C LYS A 389 7.38 -22.85 -9.93
N ASP A 390 7.84 -23.96 -10.51
CA ASP A 390 7.04 -25.19 -10.57
C ASP A 390 6.92 -25.81 -9.18
N LEU A 391 8.02 -25.85 -8.43
CA LEU A 391 7.99 -26.33 -7.04
C LEU A 391 7.10 -25.46 -6.16
N GLN A 392 7.11 -24.13 -6.36
CA GLN A 392 6.22 -23.21 -5.67
C GLN A 392 4.76 -23.52 -5.96
N GLU A 393 4.41 -23.71 -7.23
CA GLU A 393 3.05 -24.03 -7.66
C GLU A 393 2.57 -25.35 -7.07
N ASP A 394 3.40 -26.39 -7.12
CA ASP A 394 3.08 -27.72 -6.54
C ASP A 394 2.95 -27.64 -5.01
N THR A 395 3.81 -26.85 -4.36
CA THR A 395 3.76 -26.64 -2.91
C THR A 395 2.46 -25.94 -2.49
N GLU A 396 2.04 -24.89 -3.19
CA GLU A 396 0.78 -24.18 -2.92
C GLU A 396 -0.44 -25.08 -3.16
N LYS A 397 -0.46 -25.83 -4.25
CA LYS A 397 -1.53 -26.80 -4.57
C LYS A 397 -1.63 -27.89 -3.49
N ALA A 398 -0.49 -28.44 -3.09
CA ALA A 398 -0.43 -29.46 -2.06
C ALA A 398 -0.92 -28.94 -0.71
N LEU A 399 -0.45 -27.77 -0.27
CA LEU A 399 -0.88 -27.14 0.98
C LEU A 399 -2.39 -26.90 1.00
N LYS A 400 -2.94 -26.28 -0.04
CA LYS A 400 -4.37 -26.04 -0.19
C LYS A 400 -5.18 -27.35 -0.15
N GLY A 401 -4.74 -28.37 -0.90
CA GLY A 401 -5.41 -29.66 -0.99
C GLY A 401 -5.40 -30.43 0.33
N VAL A 402 -4.26 -30.43 1.04
CA VAL A 402 -4.13 -31.06 2.36
C VAL A 402 -5.03 -30.37 3.39
N LEU A 403 -5.03 -29.04 3.46
CA LEU A 403 -5.89 -28.27 4.37
C LEU A 403 -7.38 -28.53 4.09
N GLN A 404 -7.76 -28.62 2.81
CA GLN A 404 -9.13 -28.94 2.43
C GLN A 404 -9.52 -30.37 2.87
N ALA A 405 -8.67 -31.36 2.63
CA ALA A 405 -8.91 -32.73 3.05
C ALA A 405 -8.97 -32.86 4.58
N LEU A 406 -8.11 -32.17 5.31
CA LEU A 406 -8.14 -32.08 6.77
C LEU A 406 -9.47 -31.52 7.30
N ARG A 407 -9.97 -30.43 6.70
CA ARG A 407 -11.20 -29.78 7.18
C ARG A 407 -12.44 -30.65 7.07
N VAL A 408 -12.51 -31.48 6.03
CA VAL A 408 -13.68 -32.34 5.78
C VAL A 408 -13.51 -33.79 6.28
N GLY A 409 -12.32 -34.18 6.73
CA GLY A 409 -12.02 -35.57 7.07
C GLY A 409 -11.95 -36.45 5.83
N GLY A 410 -11.35 -35.97 4.75
CA GLY A 410 -11.24 -36.64 3.45
C GLY A 410 -9.85 -37.21 3.16
N THR A 411 -9.62 -37.55 1.89
CA THR A 411 -8.33 -38.03 1.40
C THR A 411 -7.71 -37.03 0.43
N TYR A 412 -6.49 -36.58 0.72
CA TYR A 412 -5.64 -35.91 -0.23
C TYR A 412 -4.93 -36.94 -1.10
N LYS A 413 -5.17 -36.89 -2.40
CA LYS A 413 -4.55 -37.77 -3.40
C LYS A 413 -3.27 -37.15 -3.94
N SER A 414 -2.18 -37.92 -3.96
CA SER A 414 -0.89 -37.48 -4.45
C SER A 414 -0.21 -38.60 -5.25
N ILE A 415 0.64 -38.21 -6.23
CA ILE A 415 1.49 -39.18 -6.96
C ILE A 415 2.50 -39.89 -6.03
N TYR A 416 2.75 -39.35 -4.85
CA TYR A 416 3.61 -39.95 -3.81
C TYR A 416 2.86 -40.79 -2.77
N GLY A 417 1.57 -41.06 -3.00
CA GLY A 417 0.68 -41.81 -2.12
C GLY A 417 -0.44 -40.95 -1.52
N ASP A 418 -1.55 -41.64 -1.26
CA ASP A 418 -2.74 -41.00 -0.71
C ASP A 418 -2.63 -40.81 0.80
N LYS A 419 -3.06 -39.65 1.29
CA LYS A 419 -3.12 -39.34 2.71
C LYS A 419 -4.56 -39.13 3.16
N SER A 420 -5.08 -40.07 3.97
CA SER A 420 -6.44 -40.02 4.50
C SER A 420 -6.49 -39.44 5.91
N PHE A 421 -7.49 -38.61 6.16
CA PHE A 421 -7.79 -37.98 7.44
C PHE A 421 -9.15 -38.48 7.91
N SER A 422 -9.16 -39.33 8.95
CA SER A 422 -10.37 -39.97 9.45
C SER A 422 -11.30 -39.07 10.26
N SER A 423 -10.77 -37.94 10.77
CA SER A 423 -11.53 -36.99 11.59
C SER A 423 -11.41 -35.57 11.02
N PRO A 424 -12.53 -34.86 10.84
CA PRO A 424 -12.51 -33.47 10.37
C PRO A 424 -11.82 -32.55 11.37
N ALA A 425 -10.91 -31.71 10.87
CA ALA A 425 -10.31 -30.59 11.61
C ALA A 425 -10.86 -29.29 11.05
N LYS A 426 -12.08 -28.92 11.45
CA LYS A 426 -12.85 -27.78 10.87
C LYS A 426 -12.08 -26.46 10.85
N ASN A 427 -11.16 -26.26 11.80
CA ASN A 427 -10.35 -25.05 11.94
C ASN A 427 -9.02 -25.11 11.17
N ALA A 428 -8.72 -26.18 10.41
CA ALA A 428 -7.53 -26.26 9.57
C ALA A 428 -7.70 -25.40 8.31
N ALA A 429 -7.70 -24.08 8.47
CA ALA A 429 -8.01 -23.12 7.43
C ALA A 429 -6.77 -22.36 6.92
N SER A 430 -5.64 -22.48 7.60
CA SER A 430 -4.40 -21.80 7.26
C SER A 430 -3.19 -22.70 7.51
N GLY A 431 -2.07 -22.39 6.86
CA GLY A 431 -0.81 -23.12 7.03
C GLY A 431 0.30 -22.55 6.14
N ALA A 432 1.52 -23.05 6.38
CA ALA A 432 2.68 -22.69 5.57
C ALA A 432 3.56 -23.92 5.29
N VAL A 433 4.26 -23.88 4.16
CA VAL A 433 5.25 -24.87 3.75
C VAL A 433 6.47 -24.14 3.18
N ILE A 434 7.66 -24.53 3.60
CA ILE A 434 8.92 -23.99 3.10
C ILE A 434 9.81 -25.14 2.66
N ALA A 435 10.37 -25.06 1.46
CA ALA A 435 11.42 -25.97 0.98
C ALA A 435 12.74 -25.20 0.84
N ILE A 436 13.77 -25.71 1.52
CA ILE A 436 15.11 -25.10 1.54
C ILE A 436 16.11 -26.14 1.02
N ASP A 437 17.02 -25.72 0.14
CA ASP A 437 18.16 -26.53 -0.26
C ASP A 437 19.10 -26.67 0.94
N ALA A 438 19.28 -27.90 1.41
CA ALA A 438 20.08 -28.17 2.61
C ALA A 438 21.59 -27.89 2.44
N LYS A 439 22.06 -27.76 1.19
CA LYS A 439 23.48 -27.48 0.88
C LYS A 439 23.78 -26.00 0.76
N THR A 440 22.89 -25.25 0.10
CA THR A 440 23.11 -23.84 -0.19
C THR A 440 22.38 -22.90 0.77
N GLY A 441 21.31 -23.38 1.41
CA GLY A 441 20.40 -22.55 2.21
C GLY A 441 19.37 -21.80 1.37
N ASP A 442 19.35 -21.97 0.05
CA ASP A 442 18.40 -21.32 -0.84
C ASP A 442 16.98 -21.74 -0.55
N VAL A 443 16.07 -20.77 -0.46
CA VAL A 443 14.63 -21.05 -0.38
C VAL A 443 14.13 -21.38 -1.76
N LEU A 444 13.74 -22.64 -2.00
CA LEU A 444 13.25 -23.11 -3.29
C LEU A 444 11.74 -22.90 -3.48
N SER A 445 10.97 -23.01 -2.39
CA SER A 445 9.56 -22.63 -2.34
C SER A 445 9.18 -22.14 -0.94
N MET A 446 8.21 -21.24 -0.88
CA MET A 446 7.65 -20.70 0.36
C MET A 446 6.17 -20.41 0.13
N ALA A 447 5.31 -21.31 0.58
CA ALA A 447 3.87 -21.21 0.44
C ALA A 447 3.21 -20.83 1.76
N SER A 448 2.30 -19.88 1.71
CA SER A 448 1.35 -19.54 2.78
C SER A 448 -0.07 -19.64 2.25
N TYR A 449 -0.99 -20.15 3.05
CA TYR A 449 -2.40 -20.24 2.70
C TYR A 449 -3.27 -19.72 3.86
N PRO A 450 -4.34 -18.96 3.58
CA PRO A 450 -4.81 -18.53 2.26
C PRO A 450 -3.89 -17.48 1.62
N ASN A 451 -3.91 -17.42 0.28
CA ASN A 451 -3.18 -16.45 -0.53
C ASN A 451 -4.13 -15.45 -1.21
N TYR A 452 -3.60 -14.47 -1.90
CA TYR A 452 -4.36 -13.41 -2.59
C TYR A 452 -3.80 -13.13 -3.98
N ASP A 453 -4.57 -12.43 -4.83
CA ASP A 453 -4.10 -11.99 -6.16
C ASP A 453 -3.52 -10.57 -6.06
N PRO A 454 -2.20 -10.38 -6.25
CA PRO A 454 -1.57 -9.06 -6.22
C PRO A 454 -2.07 -8.11 -7.32
N ASN A 455 -2.60 -8.63 -8.45
CA ASN A 455 -3.14 -7.81 -9.52
C ASN A 455 -4.29 -6.91 -9.04
N LYS A 456 -5.06 -7.34 -8.04
CA LYS A 456 -6.16 -6.56 -7.47
C LYS A 456 -5.72 -5.24 -6.81
N PHE A 457 -4.45 -5.11 -6.48
CA PHE A 457 -3.90 -3.92 -5.83
C PHE A 457 -3.30 -2.91 -6.81
N VAL A 458 -2.99 -3.32 -8.03
CA VAL A 458 -2.20 -2.55 -8.99
C VAL A 458 -2.84 -1.21 -9.36
N ASN A 459 -4.16 -1.18 -9.54
CA ASN A 459 -4.92 0.04 -9.86
C ASN A 459 -5.73 0.58 -8.66
N GLY A 460 -5.43 0.10 -7.46
CA GLY A 460 -6.27 0.27 -6.28
C GLY A 460 -7.19 -0.92 -6.07
N ILE A 461 -7.33 -1.36 -4.83
CA ILE A 461 -8.22 -2.48 -4.49
C ILE A 461 -9.63 -1.96 -4.22
N SER A 462 -10.65 -2.65 -4.73
CA SER A 462 -12.04 -2.35 -4.40
C SER A 462 -12.32 -2.64 -2.92
N TYR A 463 -13.31 -1.95 -2.36
CA TYR A 463 -13.72 -2.21 -0.97
C TYR A 463 -14.16 -3.67 -0.77
N GLU A 464 -14.91 -4.23 -1.72
CA GLU A 464 -15.37 -5.62 -1.66
C GLU A 464 -14.20 -6.61 -1.67
N ASP A 465 -13.21 -6.40 -2.55
CA ASP A 465 -12.02 -7.25 -2.60
C ASP A 465 -11.17 -7.11 -1.34
N TYR A 466 -11.04 -5.91 -0.81
CA TYR A 466 -10.29 -5.67 0.42
C TYR A 466 -10.96 -6.35 1.63
N GLU A 467 -12.27 -6.22 1.80
CA GLU A 467 -13.03 -6.91 2.84
C GLU A 467 -12.92 -8.44 2.73
N ALA A 468 -12.92 -8.98 1.50
CA ALA A 468 -12.71 -10.42 1.29
C ALA A 468 -11.34 -10.93 1.77
N LEU A 469 -10.35 -10.04 1.90
CA LEU A 469 -9.02 -10.34 2.42
C LEU A 469 -8.92 -10.18 3.95
N GLN A 470 -9.93 -9.60 4.60
CA GLN A 470 -9.90 -9.43 6.06
C GLN A 470 -10.28 -10.73 6.78
N PRO A 471 -9.70 -11.01 7.95
CA PRO A 471 -10.12 -12.14 8.76
C PRO A 471 -11.58 -11.95 9.21
N LYS A 472 -12.41 -12.99 9.07
CA LYS A 472 -13.82 -12.95 9.46
C LYS A 472 -14.05 -12.66 10.94
N ASN A 473 -13.11 -13.05 11.78
CA ASN A 473 -13.08 -12.74 13.20
C ASN A 473 -11.74 -12.09 13.52
N LYS A 474 -11.72 -10.78 13.65
CA LYS A 474 -10.51 -9.98 13.92
C LYS A 474 -9.92 -10.26 15.31
N ASN A 475 -10.74 -10.76 16.25
CA ASN A 475 -10.32 -11.12 17.61
C ASN A 475 -9.70 -12.52 17.72
N ASP A 476 -9.73 -13.31 16.65
CA ASP A 476 -9.09 -14.63 16.60
C ASP A 476 -7.72 -14.51 15.92
N VAL A 477 -6.66 -14.45 16.70
CA VAL A 477 -5.27 -14.42 16.19
C VAL A 477 -4.93 -15.60 15.26
N LEU A 478 -5.73 -16.66 15.28
CA LEU A 478 -5.58 -17.82 14.41
C LEU A 478 -6.53 -17.76 13.19
N ALA A 479 -7.34 -16.70 13.08
CA ALA A 479 -8.21 -16.56 11.91
C ALA A 479 -7.38 -16.45 10.63
N PRO A 480 -7.80 -17.11 9.55
CA PRO A 480 -7.12 -17.02 8.26
C PRO A 480 -7.05 -15.57 7.77
N ASN A 481 -5.85 -15.10 7.52
CA ASN A 481 -5.59 -13.78 6.95
C ASN A 481 -4.78 -13.93 5.65
N PRO A 482 -5.40 -13.71 4.48
CA PRO A 482 -4.72 -13.85 3.19
C PRO A 482 -3.51 -12.93 2.98
N GLN A 483 -3.41 -11.82 3.71
CA GLN A 483 -2.31 -10.87 3.55
C GLN A 483 -1.09 -11.19 4.41
N VAL A 484 -1.22 -12.10 5.38
CA VAL A 484 -0.13 -12.48 6.29
C VAL A 484 0.70 -13.62 5.71
N ASN A 485 2.00 -13.41 5.57
CA ASN A 485 2.93 -14.48 5.22
C ASN A 485 3.22 -15.36 6.45
N LEU A 486 2.44 -16.44 6.61
CA LEU A 486 2.60 -17.34 7.75
C LEU A 486 3.96 -18.03 7.81
N ALA A 487 4.65 -18.17 6.68
CA ALA A 487 5.98 -18.78 6.63
C ALA A 487 7.05 -17.91 7.33
N THR A 488 6.87 -16.59 7.37
CA THR A 488 7.82 -15.63 7.96
C THR A 488 7.28 -14.88 9.16
N GLN A 489 5.96 -14.73 9.28
CA GLN A 489 5.30 -13.95 10.32
C GLN A 489 4.49 -14.81 11.29
N GLY A 490 4.24 -16.08 10.91
CA GLY A 490 3.48 -17.01 11.75
C GLY A 490 4.23 -17.38 13.03
N VAL A 491 3.58 -17.25 14.17
CA VAL A 491 4.10 -17.67 15.47
C VAL A 491 3.38 -18.94 15.88
N PHE A 492 4.10 -20.07 15.84
CA PHE A 492 3.55 -21.39 16.14
C PHE A 492 4.26 -22.04 17.32
N GLN A 493 3.55 -22.87 18.07
CA GLN A 493 4.18 -23.73 19.06
C GLN A 493 5.02 -24.78 18.35
N PRO A 494 6.35 -24.85 18.62
CA PRO A 494 7.25 -25.75 17.91
C PRO A 494 6.94 -27.23 18.14
N GLY A 495 6.28 -27.57 19.25
CA GLY A 495 5.97 -28.95 19.58
C GLY A 495 7.23 -29.81 19.67
N SER A 496 7.14 -31.04 19.18
CA SER A 496 8.23 -32.06 19.26
C SER A 496 9.48 -31.69 18.43
N THR A 497 9.41 -30.75 17.50
CA THR A 497 10.62 -30.28 16.78
C THR A 497 11.61 -29.61 17.72
N PHE A 498 11.14 -29.03 18.82
CA PHE A 498 12.00 -28.42 19.84
C PHE A 498 12.81 -29.43 20.64
N LYS A 499 12.47 -30.70 20.60
CA LYS A 499 13.24 -31.76 21.25
C LYS A 499 14.67 -31.88 20.76
N MET A 500 14.90 -31.60 19.47
CA MET A 500 16.26 -31.55 18.90
C MET A 500 17.09 -30.46 19.57
N VAL A 501 16.52 -29.26 19.74
CA VAL A 501 17.20 -28.15 20.43
C VAL A 501 17.46 -28.51 21.90
N THR A 502 16.48 -29.09 22.59
CA THR A 502 16.63 -29.53 23.99
C THR A 502 17.70 -30.60 24.13
N GLY A 503 17.74 -31.57 23.20
CA GLY A 503 18.74 -32.64 23.17
C GLY A 503 20.15 -32.10 22.94
N MET A 504 20.33 -31.20 21.98
CA MET A 504 21.62 -30.53 21.71
C MET A 504 22.10 -29.76 22.93
N ALA A 505 21.23 -28.95 23.56
CA ALA A 505 21.54 -28.20 24.77
C ALA A 505 21.92 -29.12 25.95
N ALA A 506 21.30 -30.29 26.05
CA ALA A 506 21.66 -31.28 27.07
C ALA A 506 23.05 -31.87 26.84
N ILE A 507 23.39 -32.22 25.60
CA ILE A 507 24.74 -32.70 25.22
C ILE A 507 25.78 -31.62 25.51
N ASP A 508 25.52 -30.38 25.12
CA ASP A 508 26.43 -29.24 25.32
C ASP A 508 26.70 -29.01 26.83
N LYS A 509 25.70 -29.26 27.69
CA LYS A 509 25.85 -29.24 29.15
C LYS A 509 26.46 -30.51 29.76
N GLY A 510 26.87 -31.46 28.94
CA GLY A 510 27.61 -32.67 29.37
C GLY A 510 26.73 -33.92 29.59
N LEU A 511 25.46 -33.90 29.15
CA LEU A 511 24.64 -35.12 29.19
C LEU A 511 25.24 -36.18 28.27
N SER A 512 25.49 -37.41 28.80
CA SER A 512 25.81 -38.55 27.96
C SER A 512 24.67 -38.91 27.05
N PRO A 513 24.87 -39.09 25.73
CA PRO A 513 23.81 -39.56 24.83
C PRO A 513 23.24 -40.92 25.23
N ASN A 514 24.02 -41.71 25.99
CA ASN A 514 23.62 -43.04 26.51
C ASN A 514 22.88 -42.93 27.86
N TYR A 515 22.67 -41.73 28.40
CA TYR A 515 21.80 -41.62 29.57
C TYR A 515 20.39 -42.07 29.19
N ALA A 516 19.87 -43.04 29.93
CA ALA A 516 18.59 -43.64 29.62
C ALA A 516 17.67 -43.72 30.84
N ILE A 517 16.39 -43.68 30.56
CA ILE A 517 15.31 -43.84 31.52
C ILE A 517 14.41 -45.02 31.14
N GLN A 518 13.70 -45.56 32.12
CA GLN A 518 12.62 -46.51 31.85
C GLN A 518 11.31 -45.70 31.69
N ASP A 519 10.91 -45.47 30.42
CA ASP A 519 9.68 -44.72 30.15
C ASP A 519 8.42 -45.49 30.56
N PRO A 520 7.55 -44.97 31.45
CA PRO A 520 6.29 -45.63 31.84
C PRO A 520 5.12 -45.21 30.92
N GLY A 521 5.33 -44.35 29.93
CA GLY A 521 4.29 -43.76 29.08
C GLY A 521 3.55 -42.57 29.67
N VAL A 522 3.54 -42.41 31.01
CA VAL A 522 2.90 -41.29 31.70
C VAL A 522 3.60 -40.99 33.01
N ILE A 523 3.81 -39.72 33.32
CA ILE A 523 4.37 -39.25 34.60
C ILE A 523 3.53 -38.11 35.19
N ARG A 524 3.82 -37.78 36.47
CA ARG A 524 3.24 -36.63 37.17
C ARG A 524 4.34 -35.77 37.76
N LEU A 525 4.46 -34.55 37.30
CA LEU A 525 5.58 -33.66 37.66
C LEU A 525 5.41 -32.91 39.00
N GLY A 526 4.26 -32.99 39.63
CA GLY A 526 3.94 -32.27 40.90
C GLY A 526 3.33 -33.19 41.99
N GLY A 527 3.60 -34.52 41.92
CA GLY A 527 3.06 -35.47 42.89
C GLY A 527 1.74 -36.12 42.43
N PRO A 528 1.14 -37.01 43.26
CA PRO A 528 0.03 -37.88 42.85
C PRO A 528 -1.24 -37.16 42.35
N LYS A 529 -1.49 -35.96 42.85
CA LYS A 529 -2.68 -35.16 42.48
C LYS A 529 -2.43 -34.19 41.31
N SER A 530 -1.19 -34.06 40.81
CA SER A 530 -0.89 -33.20 39.69
C SER A 530 -1.40 -33.73 38.36
N ARG A 531 -1.53 -32.84 37.36
CA ARG A 531 -1.89 -33.23 35.99
C ARG A 531 -0.91 -34.26 35.45
N PRO A 532 -1.39 -35.37 34.85
CA PRO A 532 -0.52 -36.34 34.16
C PRO A 532 0.03 -35.76 32.86
N PHE A 533 1.28 -36.06 32.57
CA PHE A 533 1.96 -35.81 31.29
C PHE A 533 2.27 -37.14 30.65
N ALA A 534 1.87 -37.34 29.41
CA ALA A 534 1.96 -38.65 28.74
C ALA A 534 2.60 -38.54 27.36
N ASP A 535 3.13 -39.65 26.90
CA ASP A 535 3.57 -39.81 25.53
C ASP A 535 2.40 -40.05 24.57
N LEU A 536 2.62 -39.74 23.29
CA LEU A 536 1.61 -39.95 22.25
C LEU A 536 1.20 -41.44 22.15
N ILE A 537 2.15 -42.35 22.30
CA ILE A 537 1.88 -43.79 22.29
C ILE A 537 0.96 -44.21 23.44
N TRP A 538 1.09 -43.59 24.62
CA TRP A 538 0.19 -43.82 25.75
C TRP A 538 -1.25 -43.41 25.43
N HIS A 539 -1.42 -42.28 24.77
CA HIS A 539 -2.75 -41.83 24.36
C HIS A 539 -3.39 -42.77 23.31
N LYS A 540 -2.58 -43.29 22.39
CA LYS A 540 -3.07 -44.13 21.29
C LYS A 540 -3.35 -45.59 21.72
N SER A 541 -2.46 -46.17 22.48
CA SER A 541 -2.47 -47.63 22.76
C SER A 541 -2.24 -48.00 24.22
N ARG A 542 -2.11 -47.04 25.14
CA ARG A 542 -1.72 -47.25 26.55
C ARG A 542 -0.36 -47.97 26.69
N SER A 543 0.47 -47.91 25.65
CA SER A 543 1.83 -48.46 25.63
C SER A 543 2.86 -47.39 26.04
N ASN A 544 4.13 -47.79 26.13
CA ASN A 544 5.27 -46.94 26.47
C ASN A 544 6.48 -47.28 25.59
N HIS A 545 7.55 -46.43 25.66
CA HIS A 545 8.77 -46.67 24.90
C HIS A 545 9.77 -47.60 25.63
N GLY A 546 9.52 -47.93 26.90
CA GLY A 546 10.43 -48.77 27.68
C GLY A 546 11.78 -48.09 27.96
N TYR A 547 12.86 -48.86 27.88
CA TYR A 547 14.21 -48.32 28.08
C TYR A 547 14.58 -47.38 26.93
N THR A 548 14.81 -46.12 27.23
CA THR A 548 14.90 -45.04 26.26
C THR A 548 16.09 -44.11 26.58
N ASP A 549 17.04 -44.07 25.67
CA ASP A 549 18.15 -43.12 25.63
C ASP A 549 17.84 -41.91 24.72
N LEU A 550 18.77 -40.99 24.53
CA LEU A 550 18.57 -39.81 23.72
C LEU A 550 18.25 -40.12 22.25
N TYR A 551 18.92 -41.15 21.67
CA TYR A 551 18.70 -41.52 20.27
C TYR A 551 17.29 -42.03 20.06
N LYS A 552 16.85 -42.95 20.91
CA LYS A 552 15.50 -43.52 20.88
C LYS A 552 14.45 -42.45 21.22
N ALA A 553 14.75 -41.58 22.18
CA ALA A 553 13.84 -40.49 22.56
C ALA A 553 13.57 -39.52 21.40
N ILE A 554 14.56 -39.22 20.56
CA ILE A 554 14.39 -38.43 19.34
C ILE A 554 13.65 -39.23 18.27
N GLN A 555 14.05 -40.45 18.01
CA GLN A 555 13.47 -41.33 17.00
C GLN A 555 11.97 -41.59 17.23
N GLU A 556 11.58 -41.87 18.47
CA GLU A 556 10.19 -42.19 18.84
C GLU A 556 9.44 -40.99 19.42
N SER A 557 10.06 -39.85 19.50
CA SER A 557 9.49 -38.60 20.05
C SER A 557 8.96 -38.74 21.48
N CYS A 558 9.73 -39.42 22.36
CA CYS A 558 9.38 -39.66 23.76
C CYS A 558 9.33 -38.34 24.56
N ASN A 559 8.15 -37.96 25.06
CA ASN A 559 7.98 -36.75 25.87
C ASN A 559 8.62 -36.91 27.25
N ILE A 560 8.47 -38.07 27.87
CA ILE A 560 8.91 -38.36 29.23
C ILE A 560 10.43 -38.18 29.37
N TYR A 561 11.19 -38.63 28.37
CA TYR A 561 12.65 -38.41 28.34
C TYR A 561 13.00 -36.92 28.36
N PHE A 562 12.33 -36.13 27.51
CA PHE A 562 12.60 -34.72 27.41
C PHE A 562 12.09 -33.91 28.62
N TYR A 563 11.02 -34.34 29.31
CA TYR A 563 10.62 -33.76 30.59
C TYR A 563 11.69 -34.06 31.65
N THR A 564 12.29 -35.24 31.64
CA THR A 564 13.35 -35.62 32.60
C THR A 564 14.59 -34.78 32.43
N ILE A 565 15.16 -34.66 31.22
CA ILE A 565 16.37 -33.85 30.99
C ILE A 565 16.09 -32.36 31.11
N GLY A 566 14.91 -31.90 30.72
CA GLY A 566 14.49 -30.50 30.84
C GLY A 566 14.37 -30.04 32.28
N THR A 567 13.81 -30.84 33.16
CA THR A 567 13.65 -30.55 34.60
C THR A 567 14.88 -30.92 35.44
N GLY A 568 15.78 -31.74 34.90
CA GLY A 568 16.93 -32.27 35.65
C GLY A 568 16.53 -33.29 36.71
N LYS A 569 15.32 -33.90 36.61
CA LYS A 569 14.81 -34.84 37.61
C LYS A 569 14.15 -36.07 36.97
N ASN A 570 14.55 -37.24 37.40
CA ASN A 570 13.92 -38.49 37.02
C ASN A 570 12.71 -38.80 37.92
N TYR A 571 11.50 -38.56 37.41
CA TYR A 571 10.24 -38.74 38.14
C TYR A 571 9.75 -40.19 38.23
N ILE A 572 10.52 -41.11 37.69
CA ILE A 572 10.14 -42.52 37.56
C ILE A 572 10.87 -43.42 38.59
N GLY A 573 11.90 -42.86 39.20
CA GLY A 573 12.88 -43.58 40.02
C GLY A 573 14.10 -44.02 39.21
N GLY A 574 15.26 -43.87 39.78
CA GLY A 574 16.54 -44.06 39.13
C GLY A 574 17.42 -42.79 39.26
N LYS A 575 18.58 -42.81 38.62
CA LYS A 575 19.54 -41.69 38.66
C LYS A 575 18.96 -40.48 37.94
N ASP A 576 18.98 -39.32 38.58
CA ASP A 576 18.68 -38.07 37.92
C ASP A 576 19.69 -37.80 36.80
N PRO A 577 19.32 -37.07 35.72
CA PRO A 577 20.29 -36.60 34.76
C PRO A 577 21.24 -35.61 35.45
N ASP A 578 22.55 -35.69 35.13
CA ASP A 578 23.57 -34.79 35.70
C ASP A 578 23.48 -33.36 35.12
N VAL A 579 22.44 -33.09 34.31
CA VAL A 579 22.18 -31.82 33.64
C VAL A 579 20.72 -31.39 33.77
N LYS A 580 20.49 -30.06 33.79
CA LYS A 580 19.18 -29.44 33.66
C LYS A 580 19.22 -28.45 32.52
N VAL A 581 18.39 -28.62 31.51
CA VAL A 581 18.34 -27.76 30.32
C VAL A 581 17.37 -26.60 30.49
N GLY A 582 16.24 -26.83 31.13
CA GLY A 582 15.29 -25.77 31.49
C GLY A 582 15.77 -24.93 32.67
N ALA A 583 15.41 -23.63 32.70
CA ALA A 583 15.72 -22.70 33.79
C ALA A 583 14.90 -22.99 35.06
#